data_d7d636e7bb25e2bc2d58952f666d9722
#
_entry.id   d7d636e7bb25e2bc2d58952f666d9722
#
_cell.length_a   1.000
_cell.length_b   1.000
_cell.length_c   1.000
_cell.angle_alpha   90.00
_cell.angle_beta   90.00
_cell.angle_gamma   90.00
#
_symmetry.space_group_name_H-M   'P 1'
#
loop_
_entity.id
_entity.type
_entity.pdbx_description
1 polymer ?
#
loop_
_entity_poly.entity_id
_entity_poly.type
_entity_poly.pdbx_seq_one_letter_code
_entity_poly.pdbx_strand_id
1 'polypeptide(L)'
;MKKTILILSLLMFSGLVFSQGSPDYGGGLKFNLNPEGTKYMRFIAWNQIWLRSSEMNPGTMIGDEAITKQEDIGLRRLRLLAYAQISPRYMIVTHIGINNQTFINGGASGSGGTGGYGNGKKPGLFFHDAWNEYAVVLPKEEKPFSLSMGAGLHYYMGLSRLTMSSTLNYMTIDAPIFNWPMIENSDQFARQIGIFAKGKYNRFEYRLSLNKPFSTNNVPVDVTNADLARAVDNNHNAKWSKAGYFEYQFFDKESNFLPFKVGTYLGTKKMFNVGAGFYTAPSSTVTSVNGEIEKHATNLFAGDIFVDLPIGNKEKKMAVTGYSVFYSYD
;
A
#
# COMPACT_ATOMS: atom_id res chain seq x y z
N MET A 1 41.03 -9.84 7.26
CA MET A 1 40.49 -10.91 8.12
C MET A 1 39.33 -10.46 9.04
N LYS A 2 39.43 -9.39 9.84
CA LYS A 2 38.33 -8.99 10.75
C LYS A 2 37.00 -8.60 10.01
N LYS A 3 37.09 -7.95 8.86
CA LYS A 3 35.90 -7.60 8.04
C LYS A 3 35.21 -8.81 7.41
N THR A 4 35.99 -9.83 7.02
CA THR A 4 35.48 -11.07 6.42
C THR A 4 34.74 -11.93 7.44
N ILE A 5 35.21 -11.95 8.71
CA ILE A 5 34.58 -12.68 9.82
C ILE A 5 33.25 -12.03 10.19
N LEU A 6 33.16 -10.70 10.17
CA LEU A 6 31.90 -9.98 10.44
C LEU A 6 30.83 -10.25 9.36
N ILE A 7 31.23 -10.30 8.10
CA ILE A 7 30.33 -10.62 6.99
C ILE A 7 29.87 -12.09 7.08
N LEU A 8 30.76 -13.01 7.42
CA LEU A 8 30.40 -14.43 7.60
C LEU A 8 29.46 -14.64 8.81
N SER A 9 29.65 -13.91 9.92
CA SER A 9 28.75 -13.98 11.06
C SER A 9 27.38 -13.37 10.77
N LEU A 10 27.29 -12.28 9.98
CA LEU A 10 26.01 -11.75 9.52
C LEU A 10 25.28 -12.72 8.57
N LEU A 11 26.00 -13.43 7.71
CA LEU A 11 25.44 -14.44 6.81
C LEU A 11 24.94 -15.69 7.56
N MET A 12 25.57 -16.06 8.67
CA MET A 12 25.09 -17.17 9.49
C MET A 12 23.82 -16.84 10.31
N PHE A 13 23.58 -15.58 10.60
CA PHE A 13 22.33 -15.13 11.22
C PHE A 13 21.18 -14.98 10.22
N SER A 14 21.44 -14.88 8.92
CA SER A 14 20.39 -14.75 7.90
C SER A 14 19.56 -16.02 7.69
N GLY A 15 20.03 -17.18 8.18
CA GLY A 15 19.29 -18.46 8.06
C GLY A 15 18.08 -18.63 9.01
N LEU A 16 17.86 -17.70 9.94
CA LEU A 16 16.78 -17.80 10.94
C LEU A 16 15.80 -16.60 10.91
N VAL A 17 15.91 -15.72 9.93
CA VAL A 17 14.98 -14.60 9.83
C VAL A 17 13.72 -15.08 9.11
N PHE A 18 12.77 -15.62 9.84
CA PHE A 18 11.39 -15.73 9.39
C PHE A 18 10.81 -14.31 9.33
N SER A 19 10.94 -13.67 8.18
CA SER A 19 10.53 -12.26 8.03
C SER A 19 9.01 -12.04 8.02
N GLN A 20 8.22 -13.11 8.13
CA GLN A 20 6.76 -13.04 8.03
C GLN A 20 6.06 -13.78 9.15
N GLY A 21 6.14 -13.20 10.34
CA GLY A 21 5.38 -13.64 11.48
C GLY A 21 5.82 -15.00 12.04
N SER A 22 5.90 -15.10 13.34
CA SER A 22 6.03 -16.39 14.00
C SER A 22 4.83 -17.27 13.63
N PRO A 23 5.01 -18.57 13.41
CA PRO A 23 3.89 -19.54 13.30
C PRO A 23 2.88 -19.39 14.43
N ASP A 24 3.36 -19.05 15.63
CA ASP A 24 2.54 -18.84 16.83
C ASP A 24 1.73 -17.54 16.78
N TYR A 25 2.24 -16.49 16.12
CA TYR A 25 1.51 -15.24 15.93
C TYR A 25 0.55 -15.31 14.74
N GLY A 26 0.89 -16.08 13.69
CA GLY A 26 0.06 -16.33 12.51
C GLY A 26 -0.53 -15.07 11.90
N GLY A 27 -1.84 -14.95 11.93
CA GLY A 27 -2.57 -13.76 11.45
C GLY A 27 -2.85 -12.73 12.54
N GLY A 28 -2.08 -12.66 13.61
CA GLY A 28 -2.27 -11.76 14.75
C GLY A 28 -3.12 -12.36 15.87
N LEU A 29 -3.38 -11.54 16.89
CA LEU A 29 -4.19 -11.94 18.04
C LEU A 29 -5.68 -11.93 17.67
N LYS A 30 -6.38 -13.01 17.91
CA LYS A 30 -7.81 -13.14 17.68
C LYS A 30 -8.55 -13.35 19.00
N PHE A 31 -9.57 -12.53 19.25
CA PHE A 31 -10.46 -12.62 20.39
C PHE A 31 -11.88 -12.91 19.90
N ASN A 32 -12.42 -14.07 20.27
CA ASN A 32 -13.82 -14.39 19.94
C ASN A 32 -14.76 -13.61 20.87
N LEU A 33 -15.77 -12.99 20.28
CA LEU A 33 -16.82 -12.24 21.00
C LEU A 33 -18.06 -13.12 21.26
N ASN A 34 -18.10 -14.31 20.67
CA ASN A 34 -19.13 -15.32 20.92
C ASN A 34 -18.51 -16.72 20.85
N PRO A 35 -19.14 -17.72 21.48
CA PRO A 35 -18.62 -19.09 21.52
C PRO A 35 -18.39 -19.70 20.14
N GLU A 36 -19.26 -19.40 19.18
CA GLU A 36 -19.20 -19.94 17.80
C GLU A 36 -18.07 -19.34 16.98
N GLY A 37 -17.35 -18.31 17.49
CA GLY A 37 -16.26 -17.64 16.78
C GLY A 37 -16.68 -16.88 15.51
N THR A 38 -17.99 -16.64 15.32
CA THR A 38 -18.55 -15.89 14.18
C THR A 38 -18.47 -14.39 14.38
N LYS A 39 -18.34 -13.94 15.62
CA LYS A 39 -18.06 -12.56 16.02
C LYS A 39 -16.69 -12.52 16.71
N TYR A 40 -15.81 -11.67 16.25
CA TYR A 40 -14.44 -11.62 16.79
C TYR A 40 -13.78 -10.27 16.51
N MET A 41 -12.77 -9.96 17.30
CA MET A 41 -11.80 -8.91 17.03
C MET A 41 -10.46 -9.53 16.69
N ARG A 42 -9.72 -8.89 15.79
CA ARG A 42 -8.37 -9.30 15.43
C ARG A 42 -7.43 -8.11 15.40
N PHE A 43 -6.25 -8.31 15.98
CA PHE A 43 -5.18 -7.32 16.01
C PHE A 43 -3.95 -7.89 15.30
N ILE A 44 -3.42 -7.13 14.35
CA ILE A 44 -2.19 -7.44 13.63
C ILE A 44 -1.25 -6.25 13.83
N ALA A 45 -0.12 -6.49 14.48
CA ALA A 45 0.89 -5.47 14.72
C ALA A 45 2.24 -5.90 14.17
N TRP A 46 2.99 -4.98 13.61
CA TRP A 46 4.36 -5.21 13.17
C TRP A 46 5.18 -3.93 13.10
N ASN A 47 6.50 -4.09 13.22
CA ASN A 47 7.48 -3.03 13.11
C ASN A 47 8.49 -3.38 12.02
N GLN A 48 8.94 -2.36 11.32
CA GLN A 48 10.07 -2.43 10.40
C GLN A 48 11.12 -1.43 10.83
N ILE A 49 12.27 -1.95 11.26
CA ILE A 49 13.42 -1.14 11.69
C ILE A 49 14.50 -1.27 10.64
N TRP A 50 15.07 -0.14 10.23
CA TRP A 50 16.16 -0.08 9.27
C TRP A 50 17.42 0.44 9.90
N LEU A 51 18.55 -0.22 9.62
CA LEU A 51 19.89 0.29 9.75
C LEU A 51 20.35 0.70 8.34
N ARG A 52 20.77 1.93 8.19
CA ARG A 52 21.16 2.49 6.90
C ARG A 52 22.54 3.09 6.97
N SER A 53 23.31 2.91 5.89
CA SER A 53 24.53 3.64 5.60
C SER A 53 24.41 4.12 4.16
N SER A 54 24.38 5.42 3.95
CA SER A 54 24.10 6.04 2.65
C SER A 54 25.20 7.05 2.32
N GLU A 55 25.66 7.02 1.09
CA GLU A 55 26.40 8.13 0.51
C GLU A 55 25.39 9.24 0.16
N MET A 56 25.73 10.47 0.50
CA MET A 56 24.87 11.61 0.32
C MET A 56 25.25 12.39 -0.92
N ASN A 57 24.28 13.04 -1.53
CA ASN A 57 24.53 13.95 -2.64
C ASN A 57 25.45 15.10 -2.21
N PRO A 58 26.32 15.58 -3.09
CA PRO A 58 27.14 16.77 -2.81
C PRO A 58 26.29 17.94 -2.34
N GLY A 59 26.74 18.58 -1.27
CA GLY A 59 26.01 19.70 -0.67
C GLY A 59 24.87 19.33 0.27
N THR A 60 24.67 18.03 0.59
CA THR A 60 23.72 17.64 1.63
C THR A 60 24.18 18.16 2.99
N MET A 61 23.29 18.87 3.69
CA MET A 61 23.55 19.47 5.00
C MET A 61 22.75 18.77 6.09
N ILE A 62 23.37 18.59 7.25
CA ILE A 62 22.68 18.29 8.51
C ILE A 62 22.98 19.42 9.47
N GLY A 63 21.96 20.23 9.79
CA GLY A 63 22.20 21.52 10.42
C GLY A 63 23.07 22.39 9.52
N ASP A 64 24.18 22.89 10.06
CA ASP A 64 25.13 23.74 9.35
C ASP A 64 26.35 22.97 8.81
N GLU A 65 26.37 21.64 8.91
CA GLU A 65 27.48 20.80 8.51
C GLU A 65 27.18 20.07 7.19
N ALA A 66 28.09 20.18 6.23
CA ALA A 66 28.05 19.40 4.99
C ALA A 66 28.46 17.94 5.28
N ILE A 67 27.65 17.00 4.83
CA ILE A 67 27.92 15.58 5.03
C ILE A 67 28.03 14.85 3.69
N THR A 68 28.96 13.89 3.65
CA THR A 68 29.16 13.00 2.49
C THR A 68 28.61 11.59 2.76
N LYS A 69 28.43 11.23 4.02
CA LYS A 69 27.95 9.92 4.44
C LYS A 69 27.05 10.06 5.66
N GLN A 70 25.98 9.28 5.68
CA GLN A 70 25.07 9.19 6.81
C GLN A 70 24.91 7.74 7.26
N GLU A 71 25.04 7.52 8.56
CA GLU A 71 24.64 6.28 9.21
C GLU A 71 23.45 6.56 10.12
N ASP A 72 22.43 5.74 10.02
CA ASP A 72 21.16 5.98 10.69
C ASP A 72 20.47 4.68 11.10
N ILE A 73 19.70 4.76 12.18
CA ILE A 73 18.74 3.76 12.59
C ILE A 73 17.36 4.42 12.62
N GLY A 74 16.36 3.78 12.04
CA GLY A 74 15.04 4.37 11.97
C GLY A 74 13.91 3.35 12.06
N LEU A 75 12.80 3.79 12.61
CA LEU A 75 11.53 3.10 12.53
C LEU A 75 10.91 3.40 11.16
N ARG A 76 11.16 2.52 10.18
CA ARG A 76 10.62 2.71 8.84
C ARG A 76 9.09 2.67 8.84
N ARG A 77 8.52 1.71 9.58
CA ARG A 77 7.07 1.56 9.78
C ARG A 77 6.75 0.91 11.12
N LEU A 78 5.72 1.42 11.77
CA LEU A 78 4.94 0.69 12.76
C LEU A 78 3.51 0.61 12.24
N ARG A 79 2.87 -0.53 12.39
CA ARG A 79 1.48 -0.75 12.00
C ARG A 79 0.72 -1.50 13.09
N LEU A 80 -0.47 -1.02 13.35
CA LEU A 80 -1.47 -1.71 14.17
C LEU A 80 -2.79 -1.72 13.40
N LEU A 81 -3.12 -2.85 12.83
CA LEU A 81 -4.39 -3.11 12.17
C LEU A 81 -5.31 -3.84 13.15
N ALA A 82 -6.46 -3.25 13.41
CA ALA A 82 -7.54 -3.86 14.16
C ALA A 82 -8.77 -4.01 13.27
N TYR A 83 -9.43 -5.14 13.32
CA TYR A 83 -10.73 -5.28 12.74
C TYR A 83 -11.67 -6.11 13.60
N ALA A 84 -12.95 -5.72 13.61
CA ALA A 84 -14.01 -6.34 14.36
C ALA A 84 -15.10 -6.87 13.43
N GLN A 85 -15.21 -8.18 13.36
CA GLN A 85 -16.36 -8.86 12.75
C GLN A 85 -17.48 -8.93 13.80
N ILE A 86 -18.33 -7.89 13.81
CA ILE A 86 -19.40 -7.76 14.84
C ILE A 86 -20.66 -8.53 14.50
N SER A 87 -20.80 -8.93 13.24
CA SER A 87 -21.78 -9.91 12.79
C SER A 87 -21.19 -10.69 11.61
N PRO A 88 -21.78 -11.81 11.17
CA PRO A 88 -21.32 -12.53 9.99
C PRO A 88 -21.22 -11.66 8.72
N ARG A 89 -21.96 -10.53 8.68
CA ARG A 89 -22.03 -9.65 7.52
C ARG A 89 -21.34 -8.31 7.72
N TYR A 90 -21.08 -7.87 8.95
CA TYR A 90 -20.62 -6.50 9.20
C TYR A 90 -19.28 -6.47 9.91
N MET A 91 -18.35 -5.74 9.31
CA MET A 91 -16.97 -5.58 9.78
C MET A 91 -16.62 -4.11 9.89
N ILE A 92 -15.88 -3.77 10.93
CA ILE A 92 -15.26 -2.46 11.15
C ILE A 92 -13.75 -2.66 11.09
N VAL A 93 -13.03 -1.80 10.38
CA VAL A 93 -11.57 -1.82 10.28
C VAL A 93 -10.99 -0.49 10.70
N THR A 94 -9.95 -0.56 11.51
CA THR A 94 -9.11 0.58 11.90
C THR A 94 -7.65 0.18 11.78
N HIS A 95 -6.87 1.00 11.11
CA HIS A 95 -5.44 0.79 10.91
C HIS A 95 -4.70 2.08 11.23
N ILE A 96 -3.81 2.03 12.18
CA ILE A 96 -2.98 3.16 12.59
C ILE A 96 -1.51 2.85 12.38
N GLY A 97 -0.70 3.87 12.22
CA GLY A 97 0.72 3.67 11.98
C GLY A 97 1.60 4.88 12.21
N ILE A 98 2.88 4.63 12.12
CA ILE A 98 3.96 5.59 12.11
C ILE A 98 4.83 5.30 10.89
N ASN A 99 5.36 6.33 10.24
CA ASN A 99 6.31 6.18 9.14
C ASN A 99 7.57 7.01 9.39
N ASN A 100 8.71 6.49 8.92
CA ASN A 100 9.95 7.21 8.71
C ASN A 100 10.43 8.04 9.91
N GLN A 101 10.28 7.53 11.12
CA GLN A 101 10.96 8.13 12.27
C GLN A 101 12.42 7.76 12.22
N THR A 102 13.28 8.72 12.00
CA THR A 102 14.74 8.56 11.88
C THR A 102 15.47 9.51 12.82
N PHE A 103 16.78 9.42 12.87
CA PHE A 103 17.62 10.35 13.62
C PHE A 103 17.39 11.83 13.20
N ILE A 104 17.33 12.09 11.91
CA ILE A 104 17.15 13.45 11.37
C ILE A 104 15.69 13.86 11.41
N ASN A 105 14.81 12.93 11.06
CA ASN A 105 13.39 13.19 10.92
C ASN A 105 12.62 12.45 12.03
N GLY A 106 12.33 13.11 13.12
CA GLY A 106 11.63 12.54 14.27
C GLY A 106 10.16 12.22 14.02
N GLY A 107 9.59 12.58 12.87
CA GLY A 107 8.18 12.37 12.59
C GLY A 107 7.89 11.98 11.16
N ALA A 108 6.65 11.57 10.91
CA ALA A 108 6.18 11.30 9.56
C ALA A 108 6.01 12.60 8.79
N SER A 109 6.54 12.65 7.59
CA SER A 109 6.19 13.69 6.63
C SER A 109 4.72 13.59 6.23
N GLY A 110 4.07 14.69 6.04
CA GLY A 110 2.73 14.76 5.44
C GLY A 110 1.56 14.79 6.39
N SER A 111 1.73 14.57 7.68
CA SER A 111 0.62 14.51 8.66
C SER A 111 0.73 15.54 9.79
N GLY A 112 1.44 16.65 9.60
CA GLY A 112 1.65 17.61 10.68
C GLY A 112 2.37 17.02 11.89
N GLY A 113 3.12 15.93 11.68
CA GLY A 113 3.89 15.26 12.71
C GLY A 113 4.84 16.25 13.37
N THR A 114 4.91 16.20 14.69
CA THR A 114 5.79 17.01 15.51
C THR A 114 7.25 16.60 15.39
N GLY A 115 7.63 16.06 14.26
CA GLY A 115 8.99 15.62 14.04
C GLY A 115 9.61 16.41 12.92
N GLY A 116 10.63 17.06 13.18
CA GLY A 116 11.50 17.71 12.27
C GLY A 116 12.78 18.02 12.99
N TYR A 117 13.77 18.39 12.27
CA TYR A 117 15.03 18.83 12.85
C TYR A 117 14.76 19.96 13.83
N GLY A 118 15.09 19.74 15.11
CA GLY A 118 14.98 20.73 16.18
C GLY A 118 13.63 20.86 16.88
N ASN A 119 12.54 20.30 16.35
CA ASN A 119 11.19 20.47 16.89
C ASN A 119 10.61 19.15 17.39
N GLY A 120 10.88 18.77 18.61
CA GLY A 120 10.31 17.57 19.20
C GLY A 120 10.60 16.30 18.42
N LYS A 121 10.75 15.19 19.08
CA LYS A 121 11.22 13.95 18.45
C LYS A 121 10.19 12.83 18.53
N LYS A 122 8.94 13.18 18.81
CA LYS A 122 7.85 12.22 18.86
C LYS A 122 7.34 11.94 17.44
N PRO A 123 7.12 10.68 17.07
CA PRO A 123 6.56 10.34 15.78
C PRO A 123 5.11 10.80 15.66
N GLY A 124 4.72 11.22 14.47
CA GLY A 124 3.32 11.42 14.13
C GLY A 124 2.61 10.08 14.02
N LEU A 125 1.56 9.89 14.80
CA LEU A 125 0.63 8.77 14.65
C LEU A 125 -0.49 9.19 13.71
N PHE A 126 -0.81 8.35 12.72
CA PHE A 126 -1.88 8.64 11.77
C PHE A 126 -2.75 7.41 11.52
N PHE A 127 -3.97 7.66 11.08
CA PHE A 127 -4.87 6.62 10.62
C PHE A 127 -4.56 6.29 9.17
N HIS A 128 -4.29 5.01 8.92
CA HIS A 128 -4.16 4.48 7.56
C HIS A 128 -5.51 4.11 6.99
N ASP A 129 -6.31 3.38 7.74
CA ASP A 129 -7.60 2.90 7.32
C ASP A 129 -8.62 3.11 8.44
N ALA A 130 -9.82 3.55 8.07
CA ALA A 130 -10.97 3.67 8.95
C ALA A 130 -12.22 3.50 8.11
N TRP A 131 -12.75 2.29 8.04
CA TRP A 131 -13.88 1.97 7.17
C TRP A 131 -14.75 0.86 7.73
N ASN A 132 -15.97 0.79 7.21
CA ASN A 132 -16.95 -0.24 7.51
C ASN A 132 -17.29 -1.02 6.24
N GLU A 133 -17.61 -2.30 6.40
CA GLU A 133 -17.98 -3.19 5.30
C GLU A 133 -19.19 -4.04 5.67
N TYR A 134 -20.08 -4.21 4.71
CA TYR A 134 -21.23 -5.10 4.79
C TYR A 134 -21.20 -6.13 3.67
N ALA A 135 -21.23 -7.42 4.02
CA ALA A 135 -21.35 -8.51 3.08
C ALA A 135 -22.81 -8.65 2.61
N VAL A 136 -23.09 -8.09 1.43
CA VAL A 136 -24.40 -8.19 0.75
C VAL A 136 -24.68 -9.65 0.39
N VAL A 137 -23.67 -10.30 -0.21
CA VAL A 137 -23.67 -11.73 -0.52
C VAL A 137 -22.46 -12.36 0.15
N LEU A 138 -22.70 -13.17 1.17
CA LEU A 138 -21.63 -13.86 1.90
C LEU A 138 -20.91 -14.84 0.98
N PRO A 139 -19.56 -14.87 1.05
CA PRO A 139 -18.80 -15.93 0.39
C PRO A 139 -19.15 -17.29 1.00
N LYS A 140 -19.49 -18.26 0.15
CA LYS A 140 -19.74 -19.64 0.53
C LYS A 140 -19.03 -20.53 -0.48
N GLU A 141 -18.51 -21.68 -0.02
CA GLU A 141 -17.79 -22.62 -0.90
C GLU A 141 -18.64 -23.09 -2.08
N GLU A 142 -19.93 -23.31 -1.82
CA GLU A 142 -20.89 -23.80 -2.82
C GLU A 142 -21.44 -22.71 -3.75
N LYS A 143 -21.22 -21.43 -3.44
CA LYS A 143 -21.73 -20.31 -4.23
C LYS A 143 -20.58 -19.58 -4.92
N PRO A 144 -20.62 -19.48 -6.25
CA PRO A 144 -19.54 -18.84 -7.00
C PRO A 144 -19.43 -17.33 -6.74
N PHE A 145 -20.52 -16.68 -6.30
CA PHE A 145 -20.63 -15.22 -6.21
C PHE A 145 -20.60 -14.74 -4.75
N SER A 146 -19.80 -13.71 -4.50
CA SER A 146 -19.80 -12.94 -3.26
C SER A 146 -19.75 -11.45 -3.58
N LEU A 147 -20.33 -10.62 -2.71
CA LEU A 147 -20.33 -9.17 -2.81
C LEU A 147 -20.28 -8.55 -1.42
N SER A 148 -19.30 -7.71 -1.20
CA SER A 148 -19.22 -6.81 -0.05
C SER A 148 -19.19 -5.37 -0.52
N MET A 149 -19.81 -4.48 0.24
CA MET A 149 -19.76 -3.03 0.03
C MET A 149 -19.29 -2.35 1.31
N GLY A 150 -18.52 -1.30 1.16
CA GLY A 150 -17.99 -0.56 2.31
C GLY A 150 -17.78 0.92 2.01
N ALA A 151 -17.48 1.67 3.06
CA ALA A 151 -17.22 3.10 2.99
C ALA A 151 -16.28 3.54 4.10
N GLY A 152 -15.52 4.59 3.82
CA GLY A 152 -14.58 5.20 4.76
C GLY A 152 -13.25 5.56 4.11
N LEU A 153 -12.22 5.71 4.94
CA LEU A 153 -10.83 5.86 4.50
C LEU A 153 -10.27 4.46 4.23
N HIS A 154 -9.92 4.15 2.97
CA HIS A 154 -9.62 2.78 2.57
C HIS A 154 -8.55 2.68 1.47
N TYR A 155 -8.02 1.47 1.28
CA TYR A 155 -6.95 1.13 0.32
C TYR A 155 -7.45 0.41 -0.95
N TYR A 156 -8.73 0.52 -1.30
CA TYR A 156 -9.29 -0.07 -2.52
C TYR A 156 -9.13 0.88 -3.71
N MET A 157 -7.89 1.17 -4.09
CA MET A 157 -7.59 2.13 -5.16
C MET A 157 -7.84 1.57 -6.55
N GLY A 158 -7.78 0.26 -6.73
CA GLY A 158 -7.79 -0.36 -8.06
C GLY A 158 -6.44 -0.21 -8.77
N LEU A 159 -6.42 -0.11 -10.08
CA LEU A 159 -5.31 0.04 -11.00
C LEU A 159 -4.46 -1.22 -11.17
N SER A 160 -3.72 -1.69 -10.16
CA SER A 160 -2.89 -2.89 -10.28
C SER A 160 -2.75 -3.62 -8.95
N ARG A 161 -2.28 -4.86 -9.00
CA ARG A 161 -1.90 -5.62 -7.82
C ARG A 161 -0.87 -4.86 -6.98
N LEU A 162 0.12 -4.25 -7.63
CA LEU A 162 1.22 -3.55 -6.96
C LEU A 162 0.73 -2.32 -6.18
N THR A 163 -0.21 -1.54 -6.73
CA THR A 163 -0.78 -0.37 -6.04
C THR A 163 -1.61 -0.73 -4.81
N MET A 164 -1.99 -2.00 -4.67
CA MET A 164 -2.73 -2.53 -3.52
C MET A 164 -1.91 -3.51 -2.66
N SER A 165 -0.61 -3.60 -2.88
CA SER A 165 0.23 -4.57 -2.17
C SER A 165 0.41 -4.24 -0.70
N SER A 166 0.42 -5.27 0.12
CA SER A 166 0.78 -5.17 1.53
C SER A 166 2.26 -4.85 1.69
N THR A 167 2.59 -3.82 2.47
CA THR A 167 3.97 -3.48 2.81
C THR A 167 4.67 -4.53 3.69
N LEU A 168 3.93 -5.49 4.23
CA LEU A 168 4.46 -6.57 5.05
C LEU A 168 5.18 -7.63 4.20
N ASN A 169 4.76 -7.84 2.97
CA ASN A 169 5.25 -8.93 2.12
C ASN A 169 5.49 -8.50 0.67
N TYR A 170 6.15 -7.36 0.48
CA TYR A 170 6.70 -7.00 -0.83
C TYR A 170 7.79 -7.98 -1.26
N MET A 171 7.98 -8.11 -2.57
CA MET A 171 9.13 -8.80 -3.13
C MET A 171 10.42 -7.98 -2.99
N THR A 172 10.29 -6.67 -2.88
CA THR A 172 11.37 -5.70 -2.68
C THR A 172 11.46 -5.29 -1.21
N ILE A 173 12.58 -4.68 -0.81
CA ILE A 173 12.77 -4.16 0.56
C ILE A 173 11.72 -3.12 0.91
N ASP A 174 11.32 -2.30 -0.08
CA ASP A 174 10.28 -1.29 0.07
C ASP A 174 9.44 -1.16 -1.20
N ALA A 175 8.32 -0.44 -1.09
CA ALA A 175 7.50 -0.12 -2.24
C ALA A 175 8.27 0.73 -3.25
N PRO A 176 8.32 0.35 -4.52
CA PRO A 176 8.83 1.23 -5.57
C PRO A 176 8.02 2.53 -5.63
N ILE A 177 8.67 3.65 -5.95
CA ILE A 177 8.02 4.96 -5.96
C ILE A 177 6.79 5.02 -6.90
N PHE A 178 6.84 4.29 -8.00
CA PHE A 178 5.74 4.22 -8.97
C PHE A 178 4.54 3.39 -8.52
N ASN A 179 4.57 2.80 -7.31
CA ASN A 179 3.42 2.10 -6.74
C ASN A 179 2.23 3.01 -6.47
N TRP A 180 2.48 4.29 -6.31
CA TRP A 180 1.45 5.25 -5.92
C TRP A 180 1.35 6.40 -6.91
N PRO A 181 0.92 6.12 -8.16
CA PRO A 181 0.82 7.15 -9.20
C PRO A 181 -0.21 8.23 -8.88
N MET A 182 -1.07 7.99 -7.88
CA MET A 182 -2.12 8.91 -7.45
C MET A 182 -1.84 9.50 -6.06
N ILE A 183 -0.56 9.63 -5.67
CA ILE A 183 -0.19 10.02 -4.31
C ILE A 183 -0.75 11.40 -3.93
N GLU A 184 -0.78 12.33 -4.87
CA GLU A 184 -1.30 13.69 -4.63
C GLU A 184 -2.83 13.72 -4.49
N ASN A 185 -3.53 12.75 -5.06
CA ASN A 185 -4.98 12.61 -4.94
C ASN A 185 -5.42 11.73 -3.76
N SER A 186 -4.45 11.19 -3.03
CA SER A 186 -4.63 10.38 -1.83
C SER A 186 -4.10 11.09 -0.59
N ASP A 187 -4.11 10.43 0.54
CA ASP A 187 -3.50 10.90 1.80
C ASP A 187 -1.96 10.78 1.82
N GLN A 188 -1.31 10.68 0.68
CA GLN A 188 0.12 10.40 0.49
C GLN A 188 0.57 9.00 0.96
N PHE A 189 -0.34 8.19 1.47
CA PHE A 189 -0.14 6.79 1.83
C PHE A 189 -1.07 5.84 1.07
N ALA A 190 -1.58 6.33 -0.07
CA ALA A 190 -2.44 5.59 -0.98
C ALA A 190 -3.83 5.24 -0.42
N ARG A 191 -4.34 6.02 0.54
CA ARG A 191 -5.72 5.91 1.02
C ARG A 191 -6.56 7.05 0.47
N GLN A 192 -7.80 6.71 0.19
CA GLN A 192 -8.82 7.63 -0.28
C GLN A 192 -10.10 7.46 0.51
N ILE A 193 -10.87 8.53 0.62
CA ILE A 193 -12.21 8.49 1.25
C ILE A 193 -13.24 8.24 0.18
N GLY A 194 -14.07 7.20 0.38
CA GLY A 194 -15.10 6.88 -0.57
C GLY A 194 -15.92 5.65 -0.20
N ILE A 195 -16.56 5.11 -1.22
CA ILE A 195 -17.31 3.87 -1.16
C ILE A 195 -16.65 2.85 -2.07
N PHE A 196 -16.72 1.58 -1.71
CA PHE A 196 -16.17 0.50 -2.52
C PHE A 196 -17.10 -0.71 -2.55
N ALA A 197 -16.91 -1.51 -3.59
CA ALA A 197 -17.49 -2.83 -3.73
C ALA A 197 -16.38 -3.82 -4.08
N LYS A 198 -16.40 -5.00 -3.47
CA LYS A 198 -15.49 -6.09 -3.77
C LYS A 198 -16.21 -7.42 -3.74
N GLY A 199 -15.67 -8.36 -4.47
CA GLY A 199 -16.23 -9.71 -4.45
C GLY A 199 -15.49 -10.64 -5.38
N LYS A 200 -16.08 -11.81 -5.54
CA LYS A 200 -15.62 -12.85 -6.46
C LYS A 200 -16.77 -13.47 -7.21
N TYR A 201 -16.48 -13.89 -8.41
CA TYR A 201 -17.26 -14.86 -9.14
C TYR A 201 -16.34 -16.03 -9.51
N ASN A 202 -16.42 -17.09 -8.71
CA ASN A 202 -15.54 -18.25 -8.78
C ASN A 202 -14.04 -17.87 -8.64
N ARG A 203 -13.29 -17.85 -9.76
CA ARG A 203 -11.86 -17.48 -9.84
C ARG A 203 -11.62 -16.03 -10.23
N PHE A 204 -12.67 -15.34 -10.63
CA PHE A 204 -12.63 -13.93 -10.99
C PHE A 204 -12.86 -13.08 -9.74
N GLU A 205 -11.91 -12.21 -9.40
CA GLU A 205 -11.99 -11.23 -8.34
C GLU A 205 -12.22 -9.84 -8.93
N TYR A 206 -13.07 -9.05 -8.29
CA TYR A 206 -13.30 -7.66 -8.67
C TYR A 206 -13.27 -6.74 -7.46
N ARG A 207 -12.77 -5.53 -7.69
CA ARG A 207 -12.74 -4.41 -6.76
C ARG A 207 -13.09 -3.15 -7.51
N LEU A 208 -14.01 -2.37 -6.99
CA LEU A 208 -14.46 -1.10 -7.54
C LEU A 208 -14.52 -0.09 -6.43
N SER A 209 -14.15 1.15 -6.73
CA SER A 209 -14.29 2.25 -5.77
C SER A 209 -14.71 3.53 -6.45
N LEU A 210 -15.44 4.34 -5.69
CA LEU A 210 -15.85 5.69 -6.02
C LEU A 210 -15.37 6.59 -4.87
N ASN A 211 -14.36 7.39 -5.13
CA ASN A 211 -13.66 8.15 -4.10
C ASN A 211 -13.77 9.64 -4.34
N LYS A 212 -13.79 10.41 -3.25
CA LYS A 212 -13.56 11.84 -3.29
C LYS A 212 -12.06 12.10 -3.11
N PRO A 213 -11.32 12.53 -4.14
CA PRO A 213 -9.90 12.84 -4.00
C PRO A 213 -9.65 13.89 -2.94
N PHE A 214 -8.52 13.78 -2.22
CA PHE A 214 -8.10 14.84 -1.32
C PHE A 214 -7.76 16.08 -2.10
N SER A 215 -8.12 17.23 -1.55
CA SER A 215 -7.94 18.52 -2.23
C SER A 215 -6.46 18.87 -2.36
N THR A 216 -6.07 19.25 -3.57
CA THR A 216 -4.77 19.85 -3.90
C THR A 216 -5.01 21.19 -4.60
N ASN A 217 -4.06 22.12 -4.50
CA ASN A 217 -4.15 23.45 -5.08
C ASN A 217 -2.79 23.94 -5.61
N ASN A 218 -1.99 23.04 -6.18
CA ASN A 218 -0.72 23.44 -6.80
C ASN A 218 -0.99 24.44 -7.92
N VAL A 219 -0.11 25.44 -8.03
CA VAL A 219 -0.22 26.48 -9.05
C VAL A 219 0.64 26.07 -10.24
N PRO A 220 0.07 25.93 -11.45
CA PRO A 220 0.85 25.64 -12.65
C PRO A 220 1.74 26.82 -13.01
N VAL A 221 2.90 26.53 -13.57
CA VAL A 221 3.74 27.55 -14.18
C VAL A 221 3.05 28.04 -15.44
N ASP A 222 2.84 29.36 -15.54
CA ASP A 222 2.28 29.96 -16.75
C ASP A 222 3.33 29.98 -17.87
N VAL A 223 2.95 29.54 -19.04
CA VAL A 223 3.81 29.50 -20.23
C VAL A 223 3.11 30.17 -21.41
N THR A 224 3.89 30.68 -22.37
CA THR A 224 3.37 31.24 -23.61
C THR A 224 3.19 30.21 -24.72
N ASN A 225 3.89 29.05 -24.62
CA ASN A 225 3.79 27.95 -25.56
C ASN A 225 3.15 26.74 -24.87
N ALA A 226 2.02 26.29 -25.40
CA ALA A 226 1.26 25.15 -24.86
C ALA A 226 2.07 23.85 -24.79
N ASP A 227 3.03 23.64 -25.70
CA ASP A 227 3.90 22.44 -25.70
C ASP A 227 4.83 22.38 -24.48
N LEU A 228 5.05 23.50 -23.81
CA LEU A 228 5.87 23.63 -22.60
C LEU A 228 5.03 23.52 -21.33
N ALA A 229 3.70 23.57 -21.44
CA ALA A 229 2.83 23.49 -20.28
C ALA A 229 3.02 22.14 -19.54
N ARG A 230 3.02 22.22 -18.21
CA ARG A 230 3.10 21.06 -17.33
C ARG A 230 1.91 21.06 -16.40
N ALA A 231 1.17 19.97 -16.44
CA ALA A 231 0.05 19.78 -15.57
C ALA A 231 0.52 19.57 -14.12
N VAL A 232 -0.16 20.20 -13.19
CA VAL A 232 0.03 20.04 -11.75
C VAL A 232 -1.27 19.64 -11.08
N ASP A 233 -1.17 18.91 -9.97
CA ASP A 233 -2.34 18.51 -9.19
C ASP A 233 -3.02 19.74 -8.60
N ASN A 234 -4.22 20.03 -9.09
CA ASN A 234 -5.09 21.09 -8.61
C ASN A 234 -6.54 20.62 -8.73
N ASN A 235 -7.02 20.03 -7.68
CA ASN A 235 -8.31 19.36 -7.67
C ASN A 235 -9.25 19.86 -6.56
N HIS A 236 -9.08 21.10 -6.03
CA HIS A 236 -9.91 21.58 -4.93
C HIS A 236 -11.42 21.55 -5.21
N ASN A 237 -11.83 21.53 -6.47
CA ASN A 237 -13.20 21.31 -6.94
C ASN A 237 -13.36 19.94 -7.62
N ALA A 238 -12.52 18.95 -7.28
CA ALA A 238 -12.50 17.65 -7.93
C ALA A 238 -13.87 16.96 -7.90
N LYS A 239 -14.19 16.34 -9.01
CA LYS A 239 -15.28 15.37 -9.11
C LYS A 239 -14.86 14.05 -8.47
N TRP A 240 -15.82 13.17 -8.27
CA TRP A 240 -15.54 11.80 -7.80
C TRP A 240 -14.63 11.06 -8.77
N SER A 241 -13.56 10.47 -8.24
CA SER A 241 -12.72 9.55 -8.98
C SER A 241 -13.32 8.14 -8.95
N LYS A 242 -13.00 7.36 -9.96
CA LYS A 242 -13.43 5.98 -10.12
C LYS A 242 -12.20 5.12 -10.28
N ALA A 243 -12.17 3.98 -9.59
CA ALA A 243 -11.11 3.00 -9.75
C ALA A 243 -11.70 1.58 -9.78
N GLY A 244 -11.00 0.70 -10.47
CA GLY A 244 -11.37 -0.70 -10.53
C GLY A 244 -10.17 -1.59 -10.80
N TYR A 245 -10.22 -2.78 -10.24
CA TYR A 245 -9.25 -3.84 -10.51
C TYR A 245 -9.96 -5.17 -10.62
N PHE A 246 -9.60 -5.92 -11.64
CA PHE A 246 -10.17 -7.21 -11.99
C PHE A 246 -9.04 -8.22 -12.14
N GLU A 247 -9.18 -9.39 -11.54
CA GLU A 247 -8.15 -10.41 -11.56
C GLU A 247 -8.75 -11.79 -11.78
N TYR A 248 -8.15 -12.57 -12.66
CA TYR A 248 -8.46 -13.99 -12.79
C TYR A 248 -7.36 -14.84 -12.18
N GLN A 249 -7.75 -15.76 -11.26
CA GLN A 249 -6.87 -16.61 -10.46
C GLN A 249 -6.86 -18.04 -11.03
N PHE A 250 -5.82 -18.41 -11.77
CA PHE A 250 -5.76 -19.68 -12.50
C PHE A 250 -5.54 -20.89 -11.58
N PHE A 251 -4.78 -20.72 -10.48
CA PHE A 251 -4.47 -21.80 -9.56
C PHE A 251 -5.16 -21.60 -8.21
N ASP A 252 -4.42 -21.42 -7.12
CA ASP A 252 -5.02 -21.22 -5.81
C ASP A 252 -5.74 -19.88 -5.72
N LYS A 253 -6.84 -19.85 -4.96
CA LYS A 253 -7.60 -18.61 -4.73
C LYS A 253 -6.97 -17.79 -3.62
N GLU A 254 -6.88 -16.49 -3.83
CA GLU A 254 -6.50 -15.53 -2.78
C GLU A 254 -7.72 -15.09 -1.97
N SER A 255 -7.49 -14.66 -0.74
CA SER A 255 -8.51 -13.96 0.04
C SER A 255 -8.62 -12.51 -0.45
N ASN A 256 -9.84 -11.99 -0.58
CA ASN A 256 -10.11 -10.57 -0.74
C ASN A 256 -10.76 -9.96 0.50
N PHE A 257 -10.56 -10.59 1.67
CA PHE A 257 -11.15 -10.14 2.93
C PHE A 257 -10.63 -8.76 3.32
N LEU A 258 -9.30 -8.57 3.34
CA LEU A 258 -8.67 -7.26 3.49
C LEU A 258 -8.28 -6.69 2.12
N PRO A 259 -8.07 -5.36 2.01
CA PRO A 259 -7.76 -4.70 0.74
C PRO A 259 -6.38 -5.06 0.18
N PHE A 260 -5.49 -5.55 1.03
CA PHE A 260 -4.08 -5.72 0.70
C PHE A 260 -3.82 -6.96 -0.16
N LYS A 261 -3.17 -6.78 -1.30
CA LYS A 261 -2.64 -7.88 -2.10
C LYS A 261 -1.30 -8.36 -1.55
N VAL A 262 -1.07 -9.66 -1.64
CA VAL A 262 0.18 -10.30 -1.19
C VAL A 262 1.23 -10.19 -2.28
N GLY A 263 2.42 -9.70 -1.94
CA GLY A 263 3.54 -9.57 -2.88
C GLY A 263 4.27 -10.90 -3.11
N THR A 264 4.31 -11.78 -2.10
CA THR A 264 4.84 -13.14 -2.22
C THR A 264 4.20 -14.06 -1.20
N TYR A 265 3.94 -15.28 -1.58
CA TYR A 265 3.47 -16.37 -0.71
C TYR A 265 4.60 -17.29 -0.27
N LEU A 266 5.83 -17.06 -0.74
CA LEU A 266 6.99 -17.91 -0.49
C LEU A 266 6.71 -19.39 -0.78
N GLY A 267 5.95 -19.67 -1.84
CA GLY A 267 5.59 -21.02 -2.25
C GLY A 267 4.56 -21.73 -1.37
N THR A 268 3.95 -21.05 -0.38
CA THR A 268 2.86 -21.65 0.42
C THR A 268 1.57 -21.77 -0.37
N LYS A 269 1.44 -21.05 -1.47
CA LYS A 269 0.37 -21.16 -2.47
C LYS A 269 0.96 -21.26 -3.85
N LYS A 270 0.21 -21.91 -4.74
CA LYS A 270 0.53 -21.97 -6.17
C LYS A 270 -0.29 -20.91 -6.89
N MET A 271 0.36 -19.82 -7.30
CA MET A 271 -0.32 -18.66 -7.86
C MET A 271 0.07 -18.44 -9.32
N PHE A 272 -0.95 -18.17 -10.14
CA PHE A 272 -0.82 -17.56 -11.45
C PHE A 272 -2.08 -16.72 -11.67
N ASN A 273 -1.90 -15.40 -11.66
CA ASN A 273 -2.99 -14.45 -11.76
C ASN A 273 -2.71 -13.46 -12.88
N VAL A 274 -3.74 -13.09 -13.59
CA VAL A 274 -3.72 -12.02 -14.61
C VAL A 274 -4.74 -10.98 -14.19
N GLY A 275 -4.32 -9.73 -14.13
CA GLY A 275 -5.12 -8.62 -13.68
C GLY A 275 -5.14 -7.46 -14.65
N ALA A 276 -6.16 -6.64 -14.53
CA ALA A 276 -6.28 -5.36 -15.22
C ALA A 276 -7.04 -4.37 -14.34
N GLY A 277 -6.68 -3.10 -14.43
CA GLY A 277 -7.34 -2.07 -13.64
C GLY A 277 -7.30 -0.71 -14.30
N PHE A 278 -8.06 0.19 -13.70
CA PHE A 278 -8.16 1.57 -14.13
C PHE A 278 -8.34 2.52 -12.94
N TYR A 279 -7.94 3.76 -13.17
CA TYR A 279 -8.25 4.91 -12.31
C TYR A 279 -8.60 6.09 -13.22
N THR A 280 -9.66 6.81 -12.90
CA THR A 280 -10.04 8.05 -13.59
C THR A 280 -10.50 9.10 -12.61
N ALA A 281 -9.92 10.29 -12.70
CA ALA A 281 -10.22 11.45 -11.86
C ALA A 281 -10.47 12.67 -12.74
N PRO A 282 -11.73 13.01 -13.02
CA PRO A 282 -12.06 14.18 -13.85
C PRO A 282 -11.60 15.49 -13.19
N SER A 283 -10.99 16.38 -13.96
CA SER A 283 -10.54 17.70 -13.51
C SER A 283 -9.59 17.65 -12.30
N SER A 284 -8.64 16.70 -12.32
CA SER A 284 -7.69 16.48 -11.23
C SER A 284 -6.40 17.30 -11.38
N THR A 285 -6.06 17.71 -12.60
CA THR A 285 -4.86 18.50 -12.88
C THR A 285 -5.20 19.75 -13.68
N VAL A 286 -4.28 20.72 -13.68
CA VAL A 286 -4.41 21.97 -14.43
C VAL A 286 -3.10 22.37 -15.10
N THR A 287 -3.22 23.03 -16.26
CA THR A 287 -2.13 23.77 -16.91
C THR A 287 -2.44 25.26 -16.94
N SER A 288 -1.44 26.12 -17.18
CA SER A 288 -1.60 27.54 -17.45
C SER A 288 -0.88 27.93 -18.74
N VAL A 289 -1.59 28.54 -19.65
CA VAL A 289 -1.04 29.07 -20.93
C VAL A 289 -1.57 30.46 -21.17
N ASN A 290 -0.67 31.45 -21.28
CA ASN A 290 -1.02 32.84 -21.44
C ASN A 290 -2.01 33.39 -20.39
N GLY A 291 -1.90 32.89 -19.14
CA GLY A 291 -2.77 33.26 -18.02
C GLY A 291 -4.11 32.54 -18.00
N GLU A 292 -4.39 31.65 -18.97
CA GLU A 292 -5.61 30.86 -19.00
C GLU A 292 -5.36 29.47 -18.35
N ILE A 293 -6.26 29.11 -17.44
CA ILE A 293 -6.21 27.79 -16.72
C ILE A 293 -7.08 26.78 -17.43
N GLU A 294 -6.48 25.69 -17.85
CA GLU A 294 -7.18 24.54 -18.41
C GLU A 294 -7.14 23.37 -17.44
N LYS A 295 -8.27 22.66 -17.30
CA LYS A 295 -8.43 21.50 -16.42
C LYS A 295 -8.39 20.22 -17.22
N HIS A 296 -7.62 19.24 -16.71
CA HIS A 296 -7.48 17.93 -17.34
C HIS A 296 -7.92 16.80 -16.42
N ALA A 297 -8.36 15.71 -17.02
CA ALA A 297 -8.60 14.46 -16.30
C ALA A 297 -7.28 13.70 -16.13
N THR A 298 -7.16 12.92 -15.08
CA THR A 298 -6.11 11.89 -14.96
C THR A 298 -6.73 10.54 -15.25
N ASN A 299 -6.25 9.84 -16.27
CA ASN A 299 -6.69 8.52 -16.65
C ASN A 299 -5.49 7.56 -16.60
N LEU A 300 -5.63 6.49 -15.83
CA LEU A 300 -4.60 5.48 -15.67
C LEU A 300 -5.19 4.12 -15.98
N PHE A 301 -4.46 3.31 -16.73
CA PHE A 301 -4.78 1.92 -17.00
C PHE A 301 -3.59 1.04 -16.68
N ALA A 302 -3.84 -0.16 -16.20
CA ALA A 302 -2.81 -1.14 -15.96
C ALA A 302 -3.25 -2.54 -16.34
N GLY A 303 -2.29 -3.34 -16.79
CA GLY A 303 -2.43 -4.78 -16.91
C GLY A 303 -1.26 -5.46 -16.20
N ASP A 304 -1.52 -6.52 -15.45
CA ASP A 304 -0.49 -7.18 -14.67
C ASP A 304 -0.57 -8.71 -14.69
N ILE A 305 0.57 -9.33 -14.38
CA ILE A 305 0.72 -10.77 -14.22
C ILE A 305 1.48 -11.03 -12.93
N PHE A 306 0.96 -11.91 -12.10
CA PHE A 306 1.58 -12.38 -10.87
C PHE A 306 1.75 -13.89 -10.87
N VAL A 307 2.95 -14.35 -10.54
CA VAL A 307 3.32 -15.75 -10.43
C VAL A 307 3.98 -15.98 -9.07
N ASP A 308 3.57 -17.01 -8.34
CA ASP A 308 4.29 -17.52 -7.17
C ASP A 308 4.13 -19.05 -7.16
N LEU A 309 5.21 -19.73 -7.51
CA LEU A 309 5.20 -21.17 -7.72
C LEU A 309 6.18 -21.86 -6.76
N PRO A 310 5.73 -22.83 -5.95
CA PRO A 310 6.64 -23.67 -5.20
C PRO A 310 7.50 -24.49 -6.17
N ILE A 311 8.80 -24.57 -5.90
CA ILE A 311 9.76 -25.36 -6.68
C ILE A 311 10.47 -26.39 -5.79
N GLY A 312 10.83 -27.51 -6.40
CA GLY A 312 11.45 -28.61 -5.67
C GLY A 312 10.47 -29.37 -4.77
N ASN A 313 11.02 -30.04 -3.77
CA ASN A 313 10.20 -30.75 -2.79
C ASN A 313 9.69 -29.79 -1.71
N LYS A 314 8.58 -30.15 -1.04
CA LYS A 314 7.96 -29.33 0.01
C LYS A 314 8.88 -29.04 1.21
N GLU A 315 9.87 -29.89 1.43
CA GLU A 315 10.83 -29.74 2.54
C GLU A 315 11.79 -28.56 2.32
N LYS A 316 12.16 -28.28 1.07
CA LYS A 316 13.07 -27.18 0.73
C LYS A 316 12.44 -25.80 0.80
N LYS A 317 11.10 -25.71 0.82
CA LYS A 317 10.34 -24.45 0.90
C LYS A 317 10.83 -23.37 -0.09
N MET A 318 11.22 -23.80 -1.28
CA MET A 318 11.69 -22.91 -2.33
C MET A 318 10.52 -22.46 -3.21
N ALA A 319 10.56 -21.24 -3.68
CA ALA A 319 9.57 -20.69 -4.60
C ALA A 319 10.22 -19.78 -5.64
N VAL A 320 9.57 -19.66 -6.79
CA VAL A 320 9.82 -18.59 -7.76
C VAL A 320 8.63 -17.64 -7.70
N THR A 321 8.91 -16.37 -7.38
CA THR A 321 7.93 -15.30 -7.41
C THR A 321 8.30 -14.31 -8.50
N GLY A 322 7.34 -13.93 -9.33
CA GLY A 322 7.49 -12.95 -10.40
C GLY A 322 6.27 -12.05 -10.50
N TYR A 323 6.50 -10.79 -10.82
CA TYR A 323 5.46 -9.82 -11.08
C TYR A 323 5.87 -8.92 -12.24
N SER A 324 4.94 -8.70 -13.16
CA SER A 324 5.09 -7.76 -14.27
C SER A 324 3.85 -6.90 -14.36
N VAL A 325 4.02 -5.62 -14.62
CA VAL A 325 2.92 -4.66 -14.80
C VAL A 325 3.25 -3.68 -15.90
N PHE A 326 2.25 -3.39 -16.72
CA PHE A 326 2.24 -2.32 -17.70
C PHE A 326 1.29 -1.22 -17.23
N TYR A 327 1.75 0.03 -17.27
CA TYR A 327 0.92 1.19 -16.98
C TYR A 327 0.81 2.08 -18.22
N SER A 328 -0.39 2.61 -18.45
CA SER A 328 -0.66 3.70 -19.37
C SER A 328 -1.16 4.91 -18.57
N TYR A 329 -0.58 6.04 -18.84
CA TYR A 329 -0.90 7.33 -18.23
C TYR A 329 -1.39 8.27 -19.32
N ASP A 330 -2.49 8.97 -19.05
CA ASP A 330 -3.07 10.00 -19.93
C ASP A 330 -3.37 11.25 -19.09
#